data_3b402e90c9a209c23d55f4db88183dca
#
_entry.id   3b402e90c9a209c23d55f4db88183dca
#
_cell.length_a   1.000
_cell.length_b   1.000
_cell.length_c   1.000
_cell.angle_alpha   90.00
_cell.angle_beta   90.00
_cell.angle_gamma   90.00
#
_symmetry.space_group_name_H-M   'P 1'
#
loop_
_entity.id
_entity.type
_entity.pdbx_description
1 polymer ?
#
loop_
_entity_poly.entity_id
_entity_poly.type
_entity_poly.pdbx_seq_one_letter_code
_entity_poly.pdbx_strand_id
1 'polypeptide(L)'
;LENQYYADKYLLGTPAIGQLDSDPYLEIVAGSFGPGSTSENQLFVINHDATDVEGFPLTIGEKMKVGVALADFNANGIDDIVFGTDSDNLHLIYDDLSYAPGFPLNLNDKLQSAPSIVSYADQKYIFVGSKDDHLYSIDSNGNIRFAIETDGNIYSSPSFNDTEQGLMIFFGSSAGKIYNIDIDGNSYEGWPRDVNGEVIGSLVFADLDNDNQDEIISSVNSNIIILNQDGTDFIYPSILHELPLSSGPTVLDLNQNGTLEIMVGTGTDLSSIDFKFESNSVSDWNMYRGNKQRNGFYFSTSNFSIGDINQDSTLDVLDIVMQINFVIGNTTPTNLELSLSDINSDNTIDILDIVSLVNLILG
;
A
#
# COMPACT_ATOMS: atom_id res chain seq x y z
N LEU A 1 -17.08 14.12 21.55
CA LEU A 1 -16.71 12.80 21.02
C LEU A 1 -17.74 11.83 21.53
N GLU A 2 -18.46 11.17 20.62
CA GLU A 2 -19.56 10.29 21.02
C GLU A 2 -19.03 8.92 21.52
N ASN A 3 -17.91 8.43 20.97
CA ASN A 3 -17.29 7.16 21.37
C ASN A 3 -15.79 7.36 21.63
N GLN A 4 -15.27 6.69 22.67
CA GLN A 4 -13.86 6.72 23.04
C GLN A 4 -13.43 5.30 23.42
N TYR A 5 -12.30 4.85 22.84
CA TYR A 5 -11.67 3.58 23.20
C TYR A 5 -10.38 3.83 23.99
N TYR A 6 -10.17 3.07 25.04
CA TYR A 6 -8.99 3.15 25.92
C TYR A 6 -8.21 1.84 25.85
N ALA A 7 -7.16 1.78 25.04
CA ALA A 7 -6.31 0.61 24.90
C ALA A 7 -5.48 0.29 26.17
N ASP A 8 -5.28 1.25 27.08
CA ASP A 8 -4.39 1.17 28.25
C ASP A 8 -2.98 0.67 27.89
N LYS A 9 -2.53 0.90 26.66
CA LYS A 9 -1.26 0.50 26.07
C LYS A 9 -0.70 1.63 25.18
N TYR A 10 0.60 1.58 24.90
CA TYR A 10 1.19 2.44 23.87
C TYR A 10 0.91 1.87 22.49
N LEU A 11 0.29 2.65 21.62
CA LEU A 11 0.09 2.37 20.21
C LEU A 11 1.02 3.27 19.41
N LEU A 12 2.04 2.72 18.78
CA LEU A 12 3.04 3.48 18.01
C LEU A 12 2.83 3.36 16.49
N GLY A 13 2.39 2.19 16.04
CA GLY A 13 2.12 1.95 14.61
C GLY A 13 0.91 2.73 14.13
N THR A 14 0.90 3.03 12.83
CA THR A 14 -0.28 3.59 12.19
C THR A 14 -1.41 2.57 12.19
N PRO A 15 -2.62 2.91 12.67
CA PRO A 15 -3.76 2.01 12.59
C PRO A 15 -4.18 1.79 11.13
N ALA A 16 -4.70 0.61 10.83
CA ALA A 16 -5.36 0.28 9.58
C ALA A 16 -6.87 0.16 9.77
N ILE A 17 -7.63 0.33 8.70
CA ILE A 17 -9.08 0.18 8.69
C ILE A 17 -9.43 -0.89 7.65
N GLY A 18 -10.27 -1.85 8.02
CA GLY A 18 -10.72 -2.95 7.16
C GLY A 18 -11.98 -3.62 7.66
N GLN A 19 -12.44 -4.61 6.92
CA GLN A 19 -13.62 -5.41 7.27
C GLN A 19 -13.15 -6.63 8.07
N LEU A 20 -13.25 -6.59 9.39
CA LEU A 20 -12.73 -7.64 10.28
C LEU A 20 -13.81 -8.52 10.91
N ASP A 21 -15.10 -8.29 10.59
CA ASP A 21 -16.22 -9.15 10.97
C ASP A 21 -17.32 -9.11 9.90
N SER A 22 -18.50 -9.67 10.19
CA SER A 22 -19.58 -9.80 9.21
C SER A 22 -20.58 -8.65 9.21
N ASP A 23 -20.35 -7.59 9.99
CA ASP A 23 -21.24 -6.44 10.02
C ASP A 23 -20.91 -5.46 8.87
N PRO A 24 -21.76 -4.46 8.56
CA PRO A 24 -21.53 -3.58 7.41
C PRO A 24 -20.57 -2.40 7.71
N TYR A 25 -19.96 -2.33 8.87
CA TYR A 25 -19.07 -1.26 9.27
C TYR A 25 -17.62 -1.74 9.24
N LEU A 26 -16.68 -0.79 9.12
CA LEU A 26 -15.26 -1.10 9.12
C LEU A 26 -14.68 -0.95 10.53
N GLU A 27 -13.70 -1.80 10.85
CA GLU A 27 -12.99 -1.86 12.10
C GLU A 27 -11.62 -1.17 12.02
N ILE A 28 -11.13 -0.76 13.18
CA ILE A 28 -9.80 -0.19 13.36
C ILE A 28 -8.88 -1.23 13.96
N VAL A 29 -7.77 -1.51 13.29
CA VAL A 29 -6.74 -2.45 13.75
C VAL A 29 -5.49 -1.72 14.20
N ALA A 30 -4.98 -2.04 15.39
CA ALA A 30 -3.75 -1.44 15.94
C ALA A 30 -2.98 -2.42 16.83
N GLY A 31 -1.65 -2.41 16.68
CA GLY A 31 -0.73 -3.18 17.52
C GLY A 31 -0.15 -2.36 18.68
N SER A 32 0.09 -3.00 19.83
CA SER A 32 0.67 -2.34 20.98
C SER A 32 2.19 -2.52 21.09
N PHE A 33 2.83 -1.49 21.69
CA PHE A 33 4.24 -1.46 22.04
C PHE A 33 4.41 -1.12 23.51
N GLY A 34 4.46 -2.13 24.37
CA GLY A 34 4.75 -1.92 25.79
C GLY A 34 6.25 -1.73 26.05
N PRO A 35 6.69 -0.64 26.71
CA PRO A 35 8.10 -0.43 27.03
C PRO A 35 8.64 -1.40 28.11
N GLY A 36 7.75 -2.10 28.82
CA GLY A 36 8.07 -3.05 29.89
C GLY A 36 8.11 -4.50 29.42
N SER A 37 7.26 -5.33 30.01
CA SER A 37 7.12 -6.75 29.66
C SER A 37 6.54 -6.94 28.25
N THR A 38 7.18 -7.80 27.45
CA THR A 38 6.66 -8.17 26.11
C THR A 38 5.39 -8.99 26.21
N SER A 39 5.18 -9.75 27.29
CA SER A 39 4.05 -10.67 27.47
C SER A 39 2.66 -10.01 27.50
N GLU A 40 2.62 -8.68 27.57
CA GLU A 40 1.35 -7.92 27.63
C GLU A 40 1.03 -7.17 26.34
N ASN A 41 1.85 -7.31 25.29
CA ASN A 41 1.55 -6.67 24.01
C ASN A 41 0.40 -7.38 23.29
N GLN A 42 -0.51 -6.57 22.76
CA GLN A 42 -1.79 -7.01 22.23
C GLN A 42 -2.05 -6.40 20.85
N LEU A 43 -2.79 -7.14 20.05
CA LEU A 43 -3.40 -6.68 18.82
C LEU A 43 -4.86 -6.32 19.15
N PHE A 44 -5.26 -5.13 18.78
CA PHE A 44 -6.62 -4.59 18.98
C PHE A 44 -7.35 -4.57 17.65
N VAL A 45 -8.61 -5.01 17.67
CA VAL A 45 -9.58 -4.77 16.59
C VAL A 45 -10.81 -4.15 17.22
N ILE A 46 -11.15 -2.94 16.76
CA ILE A 46 -12.08 -2.05 17.44
C ILE A 46 -13.21 -1.68 16.50
N ASN A 47 -14.43 -1.95 16.89
CA ASN A 47 -15.65 -1.59 16.17
C ASN A 47 -15.84 -0.07 16.04
N HIS A 48 -16.65 0.35 15.08
CA HIS A 48 -17.06 1.74 14.86
C HIS A 48 -17.69 2.42 16.10
N ASP A 49 -18.26 1.64 17.01
CA ASP A 49 -18.88 2.12 18.27
C ASP A 49 -17.91 2.11 19.48
N ALA A 50 -16.62 1.83 19.24
CA ALA A 50 -15.56 1.74 20.23
C ALA A 50 -15.71 0.55 21.20
N THR A 51 -16.32 -0.55 20.76
CA THR A 51 -16.26 -1.85 21.44
C THR A 51 -15.19 -2.73 20.78
N ASP A 52 -14.73 -3.76 21.49
CA ASP A 52 -13.84 -4.77 20.88
C ASP A 52 -14.62 -5.69 19.94
N VAL A 53 -14.01 -6.09 18.84
CA VAL A 53 -14.48 -7.22 18.04
C VAL A 53 -14.30 -8.52 18.83
N GLU A 54 -15.15 -9.50 18.65
CA GLU A 54 -15.12 -10.77 19.40
C GLU A 54 -13.73 -11.45 19.28
N GLY A 55 -13.14 -11.81 20.41
CA GLY A 55 -11.83 -12.42 20.51
C GLY A 55 -10.67 -11.43 20.65
N PHE A 56 -10.90 -10.13 20.49
CA PHE A 56 -9.91 -9.09 20.74
C PHE A 56 -10.13 -8.36 22.07
N PRO A 57 -9.09 -7.71 22.65
CA PRO A 57 -7.71 -7.66 22.16
C PRO A 57 -6.98 -9.01 22.30
N LEU A 58 -6.28 -9.42 21.24
CA LEU A 58 -5.53 -10.68 21.22
C LEU A 58 -4.12 -10.47 21.78
N THR A 59 -3.71 -11.27 22.79
CA THR A 59 -2.37 -11.20 23.36
C THR A 59 -1.37 -11.89 22.44
N ILE A 60 -0.47 -11.12 21.83
CA ILE A 60 0.61 -11.59 20.97
C ILE A 60 1.88 -11.85 21.79
N GLY A 61 2.14 -11.04 22.82
CA GLY A 61 3.34 -11.14 23.63
C GLY A 61 4.60 -10.53 22.97
N GLU A 62 4.49 -9.96 21.79
CA GLU A 62 5.57 -9.36 21.03
C GLU A 62 5.30 -7.88 20.73
N LYS A 63 6.35 -7.08 20.57
CA LYS A 63 6.23 -5.63 20.36
C LYS A 63 5.94 -5.30 18.92
N MET A 64 4.85 -4.60 18.66
CA MET A 64 4.46 -4.08 17.36
C MET A 64 4.72 -2.58 17.29
N LYS A 65 5.74 -2.16 16.53
CA LYS A 65 6.13 -0.74 16.40
C LYS A 65 5.55 -0.05 15.19
N VAL A 66 5.14 -0.81 14.21
CA VAL A 66 4.72 -0.35 12.88
C VAL A 66 3.27 -0.75 12.61
N GLY A 67 2.72 -0.22 11.53
CA GLY A 67 1.34 -0.52 11.15
C GLY A 67 1.15 -1.98 10.71
N VAL A 68 -0.09 -2.40 10.67
CA VAL A 68 -0.53 -3.71 10.18
C VAL A 68 -0.95 -3.60 8.71
N ALA A 69 -0.98 -4.70 7.96
CA ALA A 69 -1.62 -4.76 6.65
C ALA A 69 -2.84 -5.70 6.71
N LEU A 70 -3.85 -5.40 5.89
CA LEU A 70 -5.12 -6.12 5.88
C LEU A 70 -5.45 -6.58 4.47
N ALA A 71 -5.82 -7.82 4.30
CA ALA A 71 -6.37 -8.38 3.06
C ALA A 71 -7.03 -9.73 3.36
N ASP A 72 -8.06 -10.09 2.62
CA ASP A 72 -8.73 -11.40 2.70
C ASP A 72 -7.86 -12.47 2.00
N PHE A 73 -7.07 -13.25 2.75
CA PHE A 73 -6.20 -14.31 2.22
C PHE A 73 -6.93 -15.63 1.99
N ASN A 74 -8.03 -15.86 2.69
CA ASN A 74 -8.77 -17.12 2.64
C ASN A 74 -10.03 -17.04 1.76
N ALA A 75 -10.30 -15.88 1.14
CA ALA A 75 -11.41 -15.62 0.22
C ALA A 75 -12.80 -15.81 0.85
N ASN A 76 -12.95 -15.42 2.12
CA ASN A 76 -14.22 -15.48 2.84
C ASN A 76 -14.96 -14.12 2.91
N GLY A 77 -14.34 -13.04 2.38
CA GLY A 77 -14.88 -11.68 2.36
C GLY A 77 -14.58 -10.86 3.61
N ILE A 78 -13.76 -11.39 4.52
CA ILE A 78 -13.31 -10.72 5.75
C ILE A 78 -11.78 -10.58 5.67
N ASP A 79 -11.25 -9.43 6.05
CA ASP A 79 -9.81 -9.17 6.01
C ASP A 79 -9.07 -9.96 7.10
N ASP A 80 -7.92 -10.51 6.74
CA ASP A 80 -6.94 -11.12 7.63
C ASP A 80 -5.85 -10.11 7.98
N ILE A 81 -5.13 -10.33 9.09
CA ILE A 81 -4.21 -9.34 9.65
C ILE A 81 -2.76 -9.79 9.51
N VAL A 82 -1.95 -8.97 8.81
CA VAL A 82 -0.49 -9.16 8.66
C VAL A 82 0.26 -8.10 9.45
N PHE A 83 1.23 -8.49 10.28
CA PHE A 83 2.06 -7.57 11.04
C PHE A 83 3.43 -8.13 11.36
N GLY A 84 4.42 -7.22 11.46
CA GLY A 84 5.77 -7.53 11.92
C GLY A 84 6.01 -7.14 13.38
N THR A 85 6.98 -7.79 14.02
CA THR A 85 7.31 -7.55 15.43
C THR A 85 8.81 -7.30 15.67
N ASP A 86 9.15 -6.76 16.87
CA ASP A 86 10.54 -6.65 17.35
C ASP A 86 11.13 -8.01 17.79
N SER A 87 10.38 -9.10 17.67
CA SER A 87 10.83 -10.48 17.95
C SER A 87 11.16 -11.24 16.65
N ASP A 88 11.42 -10.48 15.58
CA ASP A 88 11.85 -10.99 14.27
C ASP A 88 10.78 -11.82 13.55
N ASN A 89 9.52 -11.76 14.01
CA ASN A 89 8.42 -12.55 13.47
C ASN A 89 7.48 -11.72 12.59
N LEU A 90 7.13 -12.30 11.44
CA LEU A 90 6.00 -11.89 10.61
C LEU A 90 4.81 -12.79 10.95
N HIS A 91 3.69 -12.18 11.26
CA HIS A 91 2.43 -12.86 11.59
C HIS A 91 1.42 -12.67 10.46
N LEU A 92 0.65 -13.70 10.16
CA LEU A 92 -0.61 -13.64 9.40
C LEU A 92 -1.65 -14.42 10.22
N ILE A 93 -2.68 -13.70 10.67
CA ILE A 93 -3.77 -14.22 11.48
C ILE A 93 -5.08 -14.04 10.71
N TYR A 94 -5.82 -15.12 10.56
CA TYR A 94 -7.16 -15.13 9.96
C TYR A 94 -8.21 -14.49 10.88
N ASP A 95 -9.35 -14.14 10.32
CA ASP A 95 -10.53 -13.62 11.03
C ASP A 95 -11.00 -14.52 12.18
N ASP A 96 -10.81 -15.84 12.07
CA ASP A 96 -11.13 -16.83 13.12
C ASP A 96 -10.05 -16.94 14.24
N LEU A 97 -9.08 -16.04 14.26
CA LEU A 97 -7.93 -15.96 15.16
C LEU A 97 -6.91 -17.09 15.01
N SER A 98 -7.05 -17.95 14.03
CA SER A 98 -6.04 -18.97 13.71
C SER A 98 -4.89 -18.37 12.90
N TYR A 99 -3.70 -18.92 13.06
CA TYR A 99 -2.57 -18.57 12.21
C TYR A 99 -2.69 -19.22 10.83
N ALA A 100 -2.37 -18.44 9.81
CA ALA A 100 -2.18 -19.00 8.47
C ALA A 100 -1.04 -20.03 8.45
N PRO A 101 -1.06 -21.00 7.52
CA PRO A 101 0.02 -21.98 7.38
C PRO A 101 1.39 -21.32 7.24
N GLY A 102 2.41 -21.82 7.97
CA GLY A 102 3.77 -21.28 7.94
C GLY A 102 4.01 -20.03 8.78
N PHE A 103 2.98 -19.48 9.43
CA PHE A 103 3.10 -18.33 10.33
C PHE A 103 2.94 -18.73 11.82
N PRO A 104 3.57 -17.99 12.77
CA PRO A 104 4.47 -16.85 12.52
C PRO A 104 5.79 -17.29 11.85
N LEU A 105 6.28 -16.47 10.91
CA LEU A 105 7.52 -16.71 10.19
C LEU A 105 8.66 -15.86 10.76
N ASN A 106 9.77 -16.48 11.16
CA ASN A 106 10.95 -15.75 11.64
C ASN A 106 11.84 -15.28 10.49
N LEU A 107 12.22 -13.98 10.49
CA LEU A 107 12.96 -13.29 9.43
C LEU A 107 14.29 -12.66 9.94
N ASN A 108 15.00 -13.35 10.83
CA ASN A 108 16.36 -13.09 11.29
C ASN A 108 16.59 -11.83 12.15
N ASP A 109 15.88 -10.72 11.96
CA ASP A 109 15.96 -9.49 12.78
C ASP A 109 14.61 -8.77 12.76
N LYS A 110 14.49 -7.71 13.55
CA LYS A 110 13.26 -6.95 13.82
C LYS A 110 12.59 -6.43 12.57
N LEU A 111 11.29 -6.58 12.52
CA LEU A 111 10.46 -6.04 11.46
C LEU A 111 9.94 -4.67 11.88
N GLN A 112 10.65 -3.61 11.45
CA GLN A 112 10.32 -2.21 11.73
C GLN A 112 9.92 -1.44 10.45
N SER A 113 9.63 -2.16 9.39
CA SER A 113 8.90 -1.74 8.20
C SER A 113 7.48 -2.30 8.30
N ALA A 114 6.46 -1.49 8.10
CA ALA A 114 5.11 -2.02 8.04
C ALA A 114 4.96 -2.90 6.78
N PRO A 115 4.45 -4.13 6.91
CA PRO A 115 4.27 -5.01 5.75
C PRO A 115 3.28 -4.40 4.76
N SER A 116 3.47 -4.66 3.48
CA SER A 116 2.54 -4.31 2.42
C SER A 116 2.17 -5.57 1.63
N ILE A 117 0.94 -5.63 1.15
CA ILE A 117 0.37 -6.79 0.46
C ILE A 117 0.04 -6.37 -0.96
N VAL A 118 0.42 -7.19 -1.93
CA VAL A 118 -0.06 -7.05 -3.30
C VAL A 118 -0.84 -8.28 -3.73
N SER A 119 -1.98 -8.07 -4.36
CA SER A 119 -2.68 -9.09 -5.14
C SER A 119 -2.20 -8.99 -6.58
N TYR A 120 -1.64 -10.10 -7.10
CA TYR A 120 -1.05 -10.17 -8.42
C TYR A 120 -1.30 -11.57 -9.00
N ALA A 121 -1.92 -11.67 -10.17
CA ALA A 121 -2.28 -12.95 -10.81
C ALA A 121 -3.01 -13.91 -9.84
N ASP A 122 -4.09 -13.43 -9.21
CA ASP A 122 -4.91 -14.18 -8.24
C ASP A 122 -4.17 -14.73 -7.02
N GLN A 123 -2.95 -14.26 -6.79
CA GLN A 123 -2.15 -14.61 -5.62
C GLN A 123 -1.87 -13.37 -4.77
N LYS A 124 -1.85 -13.53 -3.45
CA LYS A 124 -1.43 -12.47 -2.54
C LYS A 124 -0.02 -12.71 -2.05
N TYR A 125 0.81 -11.68 -2.14
CA TYR A 125 2.19 -11.68 -1.68
C TYR A 125 2.41 -10.59 -0.66
N ILE A 126 3.14 -10.93 0.39
CA ILE A 126 3.51 -10.00 1.47
C ILE A 126 4.94 -9.53 1.20
N PHE A 127 5.14 -8.21 1.26
CA PHE A 127 6.46 -7.59 1.20
C PHE A 127 6.73 -6.90 2.53
N VAL A 128 7.91 -7.15 3.12
CA VAL A 128 8.31 -6.55 4.39
C VAL A 128 9.82 -6.34 4.45
N GLY A 129 10.22 -5.17 4.92
CA GLY A 129 11.62 -4.86 5.21
C GLY A 129 12.01 -5.29 6.63
N SER A 130 13.26 -5.71 6.78
CA SER A 130 13.84 -6.12 8.06
C SER A 130 15.08 -5.26 8.42
N LYS A 131 15.50 -5.36 9.67
CA LYS A 131 16.74 -4.76 10.16
C LYS A 131 17.98 -5.62 9.88
N ASP A 132 17.82 -6.74 9.23
CA ASP A 132 18.90 -7.56 8.69
C ASP A 132 19.34 -7.13 7.29
N ASP A 133 18.94 -5.92 6.88
CA ASP A 133 19.23 -5.32 5.57
C ASP A 133 18.59 -6.04 4.38
N HIS A 134 17.47 -6.75 4.59
CA HIS A 134 16.73 -7.42 3.50
C HIS A 134 15.30 -6.96 3.36
N LEU A 135 14.85 -6.88 2.10
CA LEU A 135 13.43 -6.93 1.75
C LEU A 135 13.05 -8.39 1.48
N TYR A 136 12.01 -8.86 2.13
CA TYR A 136 11.45 -10.19 1.92
C TYR A 136 10.16 -10.13 1.12
N SER A 137 9.99 -11.07 0.19
CA SER A 137 8.71 -11.42 -0.43
C SER A 137 8.26 -12.78 0.05
N ILE A 138 7.03 -12.88 0.57
CA ILE A 138 6.48 -14.08 1.21
C ILE A 138 5.13 -14.42 0.58
N ASP A 139 4.86 -15.70 0.34
CA ASP A 139 3.56 -16.17 -0.13
C ASP A 139 2.56 -16.39 1.03
N SER A 140 1.30 -16.68 0.70
CA SER A 140 0.22 -16.93 1.68
C SER A 140 0.42 -18.17 2.57
N ASN A 141 1.39 -19.01 2.25
CA ASN A 141 1.73 -20.21 3.03
C ASN A 141 3.00 -20.03 3.89
N GLY A 142 3.52 -18.80 3.98
CA GLY A 142 4.72 -18.51 4.75
C GLY A 142 6.03 -18.93 4.08
N ASN A 143 6.03 -19.23 2.78
CA ASN A 143 7.28 -19.50 2.07
C ASN A 143 7.92 -18.18 1.62
N ILE A 144 9.20 -18.01 1.91
CA ILE A 144 10.00 -16.90 1.37
C ILE A 144 10.20 -17.16 -0.12
N ARG A 145 9.66 -16.29 -0.98
CA ARG A 145 9.83 -16.34 -2.43
C ARG A 145 11.24 -15.89 -2.82
N PHE A 146 11.67 -14.78 -2.23
CA PHE A 146 13.03 -14.24 -2.36
C PHE A 146 13.31 -13.26 -1.22
N ALA A 147 14.60 -12.91 -1.08
CA ALA A 147 15.09 -11.85 -0.21
C ALA A 147 16.08 -10.98 -1.00
N ILE A 148 15.91 -9.66 -0.95
CA ILE A 148 16.79 -8.69 -1.62
C ILE A 148 17.67 -8.04 -0.56
N GLU A 149 18.97 -8.27 -0.64
CA GLU A 149 19.96 -7.59 0.20
C GLU A 149 20.11 -6.13 -0.21
N THR A 150 20.11 -5.25 0.77
CA THR A 150 20.29 -3.81 0.63
C THR A 150 21.55 -3.33 1.36
N ASP A 151 21.88 -2.05 1.23
CA ASP A 151 23.04 -1.45 1.89
C ASP A 151 22.75 -0.95 3.32
N GLY A 152 21.58 -1.23 3.86
CA GLY A 152 21.20 -0.84 5.22
C GLY A 152 19.79 -1.25 5.59
N ASN A 153 19.40 -1.08 6.82
CA ASN A 153 18.09 -1.47 7.35
C ASN A 153 16.95 -0.89 6.52
N ILE A 154 15.86 -1.62 6.40
CA ILE A 154 14.66 -1.16 5.70
C ILE A 154 13.59 -0.78 6.73
N TYR A 155 13.29 0.52 6.81
CA TYR A 155 12.22 1.07 7.64
C TYR A 155 11.04 1.56 6.82
N SER A 156 11.26 1.85 5.54
CA SER A 156 10.18 2.24 4.62
C SER A 156 9.23 1.07 4.38
N SER A 157 7.93 1.34 4.35
CA SER A 157 6.95 0.35 3.91
C SER A 157 7.04 0.20 2.40
N PRO A 158 7.07 -1.03 1.84
CA PRO A 158 7.03 -1.24 0.40
C PRO A 158 5.81 -0.60 -0.23
N SER A 159 5.98 -0.02 -1.41
CA SER A 159 4.95 0.71 -2.17
C SER A 159 4.84 0.12 -3.57
N PHE A 160 3.66 0.13 -4.16
CA PHE A 160 3.35 -0.52 -5.42
C PHE A 160 2.82 0.47 -6.44
N ASN A 161 3.23 0.32 -7.69
CA ASN A 161 2.72 1.08 -8.82
C ASN A 161 2.61 0.21 -10.08
N ASP A 162 1.43 0.12 -10.66
CA ASP A 162 1.23 -0.50 -11.96
C ASP A 162 1.59 0.50 -13.08
N THR A 163 2.37 0.03 -14.02
CA THR A 163 2.86 0.83 -15.14
C THR A 163 2.75 0.04 -16.44
N GLU A 164 2.97 0.70 -17.57
CA GLU A 164 3.06 0.01 -18.88
C GLU A 164 4.16 -1.07 -18.92
N GLN A 165 5.16 -0.98 -18.03
CA GLN A 165 6.24 -1.96 -17.91
C GLN A 165 5.90 -3.12 -16.95
N GLY A 166 4.72 -3.09 -16.32
CA GLY A 166 4.27 -4.03 -15.32
C GLY A 166 4.29 -3.46 -13.91
N LEU A 167 4.05 -4.31 -12.92
CA LEU A 167 4.05 -3.94 -11.50
C LEU A 167 5.47 -3.57 -11.04
N MET A 168 5.62 -2.37 -10.53
CA MET A 168 6.83 -1.86 -9.89
C MET A 168 6.67 -1.85 -8.37
N ILE A 169 7.70 -2.30 -7.66
CA ILE A 169 7.74 -2.39 -6.20
C ILE A 169 8.89 -1.53 -5.68
N PHE A 170 8.56 -0.49 -4.93
CA PHE A 170 9.53 0.48 -4.44
C PHE A 170 9.72 0.36 -2.93
N PHE A 171 10.96 0.51 -2.49
CA PHE A 171 11.31 0.57 -1.06
C PHE A 171 12.63 1.31 -0.87
N GLY A 172 12.87 1.81 0.34
CA GLY A 172 14.07 2.57 0.64
C GLY A 172 14.88 1.98 1.79
N SER A 173 16.21 2.15 1.75
CA SER A 173 17.11 1.78 2.82
C SER A 173 17.48 2.95 3.72
N SER A 174 17.92 2.66 4.93
CA SER A 174 18.47 3.65 5.87
C SER A 174 19.82 4.20 5.42
N ALA A 175 20.53 3.51 4.53
CA ALA A 175 21.79 3.97 3.96
C ALA A 175 21.61 4.98 2.82
N GLY A 176 20.38 5.19 2.34
CA GLY A 176 20.06 6.28 1.43
C GLY A 176 19.89 5.86 -0.02
N LYS A 177 19.37 4.68 -0.25
CA LYS A 177 18.96 4.26 -1.60
C LYS A 177 17.48 3.95 -1.68
N ILE A 178 16.91 4.23 -2.83
CA ILE A 178 15.59 3.77 -3.26
C ILE A 178 15.81 2.63 -4.26
N TYR A 179 15.12 1.54 -4.05
CA TYR A 179 15.12 0.34 -4.88
C TYR A 179 13.79 0.25 -5.63
N ASN A 180 13.85 -0.32 -6.84
CA ASN A 180 12.67 -0.67 -7.64
C ASN A 180 12.89 -2.05 -8.25
N ILE A 181 11.94 -2.96 -8.01
CA ILE A 181 11.98 -4.35 -8.47
C ILE A 181 10.64 -4.74 -9.08
N ASP A 182 10.66 -5.80 -9.90
CA ASP A 182 9.45 -6.48 -10.34
C ASP A 182 8.91 -7.47 -9.29
N ILE A 183 7.80 -8.13 -9.60
CA ILE A 183 7.15 -9.11 -8.71
C ILE A 183 8.04 -10.32 -8.39
N ASP A 184 9.03 -10.62 -9.22
CA ASP A 184 9.96 -11.74 -9.06
C ASP A 184 11.28 -11.33 -8.40
N GLY A 185 11.46 -10.06 -8.06
CA GLY A 185 12.61 -9.52 -7.35
C GLY A 185 13.73 -9.04 -8.28
N ASN A 186 13.51 -8.95 -9.59
CA ASN A 186 14.51 -8.40 -10.50
C ASN A 186 14.48 -6.87 -10.48
N SER A 187 15.66 -6.23 -10.41
CA SER A 187 15.74 -4.76 -10.45
C SER A 187 15.44 -4.23 -11.84
N TYR A 188 14.65 -3.15 -11.89
CA TYR A 188 14.49 -2.37 -13.12
C TYR A 188 15.77 -1.60 -13.47
N GLU A 189 15.98 -1.32 -14.76
CA GLU A 189 17.11 -0.50 -15.23
C GLU A 189 17.06 0.89 -14.60
N GLY A 190 18.22 1.44 -14.23
CA GLY A 190 18.33 2.72 -13.54
C GLY A 190 18.23 2.65 -12.00
N TRP A 191 17.86 1.49 -11.42
CA TRP A 191 17.72 1.29 -10.00
C TRP A 191 18.78 0.31 -9.43
N PRO A 192 19.18 0.44 -8.13
CA PRO A 192 18.74 1.42 -7.15
C PRO A 192 19.31 2.83 -7.36
N ARG A 193 18.59 3.85 -6.86
CA ARG A 193 19.02 5.27 -6.88
C ARG A 193 19.53 5.71 -5.52
N ASP A 194 20.69 6.37 -5.49
CA ASP A 194 21.24 7.01 -4.31
C ASP A 194 20.54 8.37 -4.08
N VAL A 195 19.92 8.54 -2.90
CA VAL A 195 19.21 9.77 -2.52
C VAL A 195 19.87 10.48 -1.31
N ASN A 196 21.04 10.01 -0.90
CA ASN A 196 21.90 10.63 0.11
C ASN A 196 21.22 10.84 1.49
N GLY A 197 20.36 9.94 1.92
CA GLY A 197 19.73 10.03 3.24
C GLY A 197 18.69 8.95 3.47
N GLU A 198 18.35 8.72 4.73
CA GLU A 198 17.36 7.71 5.12
C GLU A 198 16.00 7.99 4.48
N VAL A 199 15.44 6.98 3.83
CA VAL A 199 14.10 7.02 3.23
C VAL A 199 13.05 6.80 4.31
N ILE A 200 12.14 7.74 4.49
CA ILE A 200 11.17 7.79 5.58
C ILE A 200 9.77 7.47 5.08
N GLY A 201 9.10 6.54 5.75
CA GLY A 201 7.72 6.13 5.44
C GLY A 201 7.62 5.29 4.17
N SER A 202 6.48 5.34 3.47
CA SER A 202 6.32 4.76 2.14
C SER A 202 6.52 5.82 1.06
N LEU A 203 6.98 5.37 -0.11
CA LEU A 203 6.99 6.20 -1.30
C LEU A 203 5.57 6.35 -1.81
N VAL A 204 5.31 7.41 -2.56
CA VAL A 204 4.02 7.67 -3.21
C VAL A 204 4.23 8.05 -4.66
N PHE A 205 3.17 7.95 -5.47
CA PHE A 205 3.24 8.12 -6.91
C PHE A 205 2.16 9.07 -7.39
N ALA A 206 2.49 9.89 -8.38
CA ALA A 206 1.57 10.78 -9.07
C ALA A 206 2.22 11.29 -10.35
N ASP A 207 1.45 11.45 -11.41
CA ASP A 207 1.86 12.15 -12.64
C ASP A 207 1.87 13.66 -12.37
N LEU A 208 3.05 14.19 -12.04
CA LEU A 208 3.19 15.60 -11.62
C LEU A 208 3.27 16.57 -12.80
N ASP A 209 3.62 16.12 -13.99
CA ASP A 209 3.82 16.98 -15.18
C ASP A 209 2.91 16.62 -16.37
N ASN A 210 1.98 15.68 -16.15
CA ASN A 210 0.95 15.25 -17.10
C ASN A 210 1.52 14.60 -18.37
N ASP A 211 2.56 13.77 -18.19
CA ASP A 211 3.18 12.99 -19.26
C ASP A 211 2.65 11.54 -19.32
N ASN A 212 1.69 11.17 -18.46
CA ASN A 212 1.10 9.86 -18.20
C ASN A 212 2.08 8.83 -17.61
N GLN A 213 3.15 9.28 -16.98
CA GLN A 213 4.01 8.44 -16.14
C GLN A 213 4.05 9.03 -14.73
N ASP A 214 3.92 8.18 -13.73
CA ASP A 214 3.98 8.64 -12.35
C ASP A 214 5.42 8.95 -11.93
N GLU A 215 5.61 10.08 -11.25
CA GLU A 215 6.81 10.37 -10.48
C GLU A 215 6.80 9.64 -9.14
N ILE A 216 8.01 9.26 -8.71
CA ILE A 216 8.27 8.66 -7.41
C ILE A 216 8.62 9.76 -6.42
N ILE A 217 7.80 9.91 -5.37
CA ILE A 217 7.95 10.97 -4.38
C ILE A 217 8.25 10.36 -3.01
N SER A 218 9.33 10.81 -2.38
CA SER A 218 9.82 10.28 -1.12
C SER A 218 10.28 11.36 -0.14
N SER A 219 10.08 11.12 1.15
CA SER A 219 10.69 11.90 2.22
C SER A 219 12.06 11.33 2.58
N VAL A 220 13.11 12.16 2.48
CA VAL A 220 14.49 11.78 2.77
C VAL A 220 15.13 12.85 3.66
N ASN A 221 15.33 12.57 4.95
CA ASN A 221 15.80 13.54 5.94
C ASN A 221 14.92 14.82 5.97
N SER A 222 15.45 15.95 5.47
CA SER A 222 14.72 17.23 5.34
C SER A 222 14.33 17.54 3.90
N ASN A 223 14.42 16.57 2.99
CA ASN A 223 14.11 16.78 1.56
C ASN A 223 12.92 15.94 1.15
N ILE A 224 12.11 16.48 0.26
CA ILE A 224 11.24 15.70 -0.61
C ILE A 224 12.05 15.42 -1.88
N ILE A 225 12.27 14.16 -2.19
CA ILE A 225 12.96 13.72 -3.41
C ILE A 225 11.88 13.32 -4.43
N ILE A 226 12.08 13.73 -5.67
CA ILE A 226 11.18 13.42 -6.79
C ILE A 226 12.02 12.85 -7.92
N LEU A 227 11.67 11.66 -8.37
CA LEU A 227 12.34 10.94 -9.46
C LEU A 227 11.32 10.57 -10.53
N ASN A 228 11.76 10.54 -11.78
CA ASN A 228 10.99 9.92 -12.85
C ASN A 228 10.93 8.39 -12.67
N GLN A 229 9.98 7.74 -13.32
CA GLN A 229 9.78 6.30 -13.26
C GLN A 229 11.02 5.48 -13.64
N ASP A 230 11.84 5.97 -14.57
CA ASP A 230 13.10 5.34 -15.00
C ASP A 230 14.29 5.56 -14.05
N GLY A 231 14.05 6.24 -12.92
CA GLY A 231 15.07 6.57 -11.93
C GLY A 231 15.90 7.81 -12.26
N THR A 232 15.62 8.53 -13.33
CA THR A 232 16.26 9.83 -13.59
C THR A 232 15.70 10.92 -12.68
N ASP A 233 16.43 12.02 -12.54
CA ASP A 233 15.98 13.15 -11.73
C ASP A 233 14.80 13.86 -12.44
N PHE A 234 13.72 14.12 -11.70
CA PHE A 234 12.65 15.00 -12.17
C PHE A 234 13.13 16.44 -12.33
N ILE A 235 12.38 17.29 -13.03
CA ILE A 235 12.75 18.71 -13.26
C ILE A 235 13.00 19.48 -11.96
N TYR A 236 12.36 19.08 -10.87
CA TYR A 236 12.61 19.56 -9.49
C TYR A 236 12.97 18.36 -8.60
N PRO A 237 14.22 17.84 -8.69
CA PRO A 237 14.56 16.54 -8.11
C PRO A 237 14.59 16.54 -6.59
N SER A 238 14.67 17.70 -5.95
CA SER A 238 14.57 17.81 -4.51
C SER A 238 14.01 19.13 -4.06
N ILE A 239 13.19 19.08 -2.99
CA ILE A 239 12.63 20.24 -2.33
C ILE A 239 13.10 20.20 -0.87
N LEU A 240 13.95 21.16 -0.50
CA LEU A 240 14.49 21.27 0.86
C LEU A 240 13.46 21.90 1.80
N HIS A 241 13.19 21.23 2.91
CA HIS A 241 12.42 21.77 4.04
C HIS A 241 13.36 22.24 5.15
N GLU A 242 12.98 23.27 5.91
CA GLU A 242 13.80 23.82 7.01
C GLU A 242 13.93 22.84 8.20
N LEU A 243 12.93 21.97 8.41
CA LEU A 243 12.88 20.99 9.49
C LEU A 243 12.95 19.56 8.92
N PRO A 244 13.49 18.59 9.70
CA PRO A 244 13.43 17.19 9.31
C PRO A 244 11.99 16.72 9.09
N LEU A 245 11.77 15.98 8.02
CA LEU A 245 10.50 15.34 7.74
C LEU A 245 10.31 14.15 8.68
N SER A 246 9.09 13.91 9.12
CA SER A 246 8.74 12.85 10.06
C SER A 246 7.71 11.85 9.52
N SER A 247 7.24 12.07 8.29
CA SER A 247 6.26 11.19 7.64
C SER A 247 6.57 11.01 6.15
N GLY A 248 6.06 9.95 5.55
CA GLY A 248 5.95 9.85 4.11
C GLY A 248 5.04 10.94 3.54
N PRO A 249 5.21 11.30 2.26
CA PRO A 249 4.39 12.29 1.59
C PRO A 249 2.98 11.77 1.31
N THR A 250 2.09 12.70 0.99
CA THR A 250 0.76 12.45 0.43
C THR A 250 0.55 13.42 -0.72
N VAL A 251 0.05 12.95 -1.85
CA VAL A 251 -0.17 13.79 -3.04
C VAL A 251 -1.65 13.77 -3.41
N LEU A 252 -2.24 14.95 -3.60
CA LEU A 252 -3.63 15.09 -4.03
C LEU A 252 -3.88 16.53 -4.50
N ASP A 253 -4.94 16.75 -5.29
CA ASP A 253 -5.49 18.09 -5.54
C ASP A 253 -6.38 18.47 -4.34
N LEU A 254 -5.78 19.10 -3.33
CA LEU A 254 -6.44 19.44 -2.06
C LEU A 254 -7.49 20.52 -2.22
N ASN A 255 -7.24 21.46 -3.12
CA ASN A 255 -8.07 22.68 -3.28
C ASN A 255 -8.96 22.63 -4.53
N GLN A 256 -8.90 21.53 -5.29
CA GLN A 256 -9.69 21.27 -6.51
C GLN A 256 -9.45 22.33 -7.60
N ASN A 257 -8.21 22.75 -7.77
CA ASN A 257 -7.84 23.77 -8.76
C ASN A 257 -7.22 23.17 -10.03
N GLY A 258 -7.06 21.83 -10.11
CA GLY A 258 -6.45 21.12 -11.23
C GLY A 258 -4.92 21.07 -11.17
N THR A 259 -4.33 21.36 -10.00
CA THR A 259 -2.90 21.15 -9.72
C THR A 259 -2.73 20.31 -8.46
N LEU A 260 -1.64 19.54 -8.37
CA LEU A 260 -1.40 18.65 -7.24
C LEU A 260 -0.62 19.34 -6.13
N GLU A 261 -0.96 19.03 -4.89
CA GLU A 261 -0.19 19.38 -3.71
C GLU A 261 0.49 18.16 -3.10
N ILE A 262 1.78 18.33 -2.75
CA ILE A 262 2.51 17.38 -1.92
C ILE A 262 2.43 17.83 -0.46
N MET A 263 1.87 16.99 0.40
CA MET A 263 1.77 17.24 1.84
C MET A 263 2.75 16.35 2.60
N VAL A 264 3.49 16.95 3.53
CA VAL A 264 4.45 16.25 4.41
C VAL A 264 4.35 16.78 5.84
N GLY A 265 4.53 15.87 6.81
CA GLY A 265 4.62 16.22 8.24
C GLY A 265 6.07 16.41 8.67
N THR A 266 6.29 17.36 9.58
CA THR A 266 7.50 17.49 10.38
C THR A 266 7.21 17.13 11.83
N GLY A 267 8.19 17.24 12.72
CA GLY A 267 7.94 17.03 14.17
C GLY A 267 6.95 18.01 14.80
N THR A 268 6.68 19.17 14.17
CA THR A 268 5.84 20.26 14.73
C THR A 268 4.78 20.77 13.76
N ASP A 269 4.96 20.60 12.46
CA ASP A 269 4.16 21.28 11.44
C ASP A 269 3.71 20.29 10.33
N LEU A 270 2.69 20.71 9.59
CA LEU A 270 2.27 20.12 8.32
C LEU A 270 2.55 21.13 7.22
N SER A 271 3.31 20.73 6.20
CA SER A 271 3.63 21.55 5.03
C SER A 271 2.87 21.05 3.80
N SER A 272 2.39 21.99 2.99
CA SER A 272 1.80 21.73 1.68
C SER A 272 2.60 22.48 0.61
N ILE A 273 2.98 21.79 -0.45
CA ILE A 273 3.73 22.32 -1.58
C ILE A 273 2.86 22.15 -2.81
N ASP A 274 2.51 23.25 -3.43
CA ASP A 274 1.65 23.33 -4.60
C ASP A 274 2.52 23.24 -5.88
N PHE A 275 2.31 22.19 -6.66
CA PHE A 275 2.89 22.01 -7.98
C PHE A 275 2.04 22.76 -9.00
N LYS A 276 2.68 23.66 -9.77
CA LYS A 276 1.99 24.56 -10.70
C LYS A 276 1.80 23.96 -12.12
N PHE A 277 2.00 22.68 -12.27
CA PHE A 277 1.65 21.98 -13.51
C PHE A 277 0.16 21.59 -13.45
N GLU A 278 -0.53 21.71 -14.57
CA GLU A 278 -1.89 21.21 -14.69
C GLU A 278 -1.83 19.69 -14.76
N SER A 279 -2.08 19.05 -13.66
CA SER A 279 -2.28 17.61 -13.52
C SER A 279 -3.15 17.34 -12.29
N ASN A 280 -4.12 16.45 -12.46
CA ASN A 280 -4.96 15.94 -11.36
C ASN A 280 -4.89 14.41 -11.26
N SER A 281 -3.99 13.80 -12.01
CA SER A 281 -3.79 12.35 -12.00
C SER A 281 -2.91 11.95 -10.82
N VAL A 282 -3.46 11.12 -9.96
CA VAL A 282 -2.75 10.50 -8.85
C VAL A 282 -2.87 8.99 -8.95
N SER A 283 -1.79 8.30 -8.64
CA SER A 283 -1.77 6.84 -8.56
C SER A 283 -2.65 6.32 -7.41
N ASP A 284 -3.03 5.06 -7.46
CA ASP A 284 -3.70 4.34 -6.36
C ASP A 284 -2.84 4.25 -5.09
N TRP A 285 -1.53 4.55 -5.18
CA TRP A 285 -0.62 4.63 -4.04
C TRP A 285 -0.08 6.07 -3.84
N ASN A 286 -0.99 7.02 -3.65
CA ASN A 286 -0.68 8.45 -3.53
C ASN A 286 -0.52 8.94 -2.08
N MET A 287 -0.61 8.05 -1.10
CA MET A 287 -0.46 8.36 0.32
C MET A 287 0.17 7.21 1.09
N TYR A 288 0.58 7.48 2.34
CA TYR A 288 1.16 6.47 3.21
C TYR A 288 0.27 5.24 3.32
N ARG A 289 0.83 4.07 2.96
CA ARG A 289 0.18 2.75 2.92
C ARG A 289 -0.94 2.64 1.88
N GLY A 290 -0.82 3.39 0.79
CA GLY A 290 -1.60 3.30 -0.43
C GLY A 290 -2.92 4.05 -0.39
N ASN A 291 -3.76 3.85 0.59
CA ASN A 291 -5.13 4.33 0.58
C ASN A 291 -5.56 4.99 1.91
N LYS A 292 -6.79 5.52 1.96
CA LYS A 292 -7.36 6.21 3.13
C LYS A 292 -7.55 5.28 4.33
N GLN A 293 -7.75 3.98 4.11
CA GLN A 293 -7.84 2.96 5.14
C GLN A 293 -6.45 2.60 5.71
N ARG A 294 -5.37 2.97 5.01
CA ARG A 294 -3.99 2.66 5.40
C ARG A 294 -3.75 1.17 5.64
N ASN A 295 -4.48 0.34 4.91
CA ASN A 295 -4.43 -1.12 5.06
C ASN A 295 -3.21 -1.77 4.40
N GLY A 296 -2.42 -1.01 3.61
CA GLY A 296 -1.21 -1.51 2.96
C GLY A 296 -1.47 -2.59 1.92
N PHE A 297 -2.66 -2.65 1.37
CA PHE A 297 -3.07 -3.57 0.32
C PHE A 297 -3.15 -2.84 -1.02
N TYR A 298 -2.58 -3.48 -2.04
CA TYR A 298 -2.62 -3.04 -3.43
C TYR A 298 -3.16 -4.16 -4.32
N PHE A 299 -4.06 -3.80 -5.21
CA PHE A 299 -4.56 -4.70 -6.22
C PHE A 299 -3.89 -4.36 -7.55
N SER A 300 -2.98 -5.23 -8.03
CA SER A 300 -2.29 -5.01 -9.31
C SER A 300 -3.15 -5.49 -10.46
N THR A 301 -3.29 -4.65 -11.46
CA THR A 301 -3.98 -4.95 -12.72
C THR A 301 -3.01 -5.28 -13.86
N SER A 302 -1.70 -5.20 -13.64
CA SER A 302 -0.68 -5.32 -14.68
C SER A 302 -0.63 -6.68 -15.42
N ASN A 303 -1.26 -7.71 -14.87
CA ASN A 303 -1.40 -9.03 -15.54
C ASN A 303 -2.68 -9.19 -16.33
N PHE A 304 -3.57 -8.21 -16.25
CA PHE A 304 -4.86 -8.27 -16.92
C PHE A 304 -4.89 -7.23 -18.03
N SER A 305 -5.52 -7.56 -19.13
CA SER A 305 -5.76 -6.57 -20.18
C SER A 305 -6.93 -5.68 -19.77
N ILE A 306 -6.73 -4.37 -19.71
CA ILE A 306 -7.84 -3.42 -19.53
C ILE A 306 -8.93 -3.73 -20.54
N GLY A 307 -10.15 -3.87 -20.05
CA GLY A 307 -11.32 -4.25 -20.88
C GLY A 307 -11.60 -5.75 -20.93
N ASP A 308 -10.68 -6.63 -20.55
CA ASP A 308 -10.91 -8.09 -20.39
C ASP A 308 -11.59 -8.34 -19.02
N ILE A 309 -12.87 -7.99 -18.96
CA ILE A 309 -13.64 -7.94 -17.71
C ILE A 309 -13.99 -9.35 -17.22
N ASN A 310 -14.19 -10.29 -18.15
CA ASN A 310 -14.47 -11.69 -17.84
C ASN A 310 -13.20 -12.53 -17.59
N GLN A 311 -12.02 -11.95 -17.80
CA GLN A 311 -10.70 -12.54 -17.56
C GLN A 311 -10.43 -13.81 -18.38
N ASP A 312 -10.98 -13.90 -19.59
CA ASP A 312 -10.75 -15.02 -20.49
C ASP A 312 -9.56 -14.81 -21.46
N SER A 313 -8.83 -13.72 -21.29
CA SER A 313 -7.70 -13.25 -22.11
C SER A 313 -8.11 -12.85 -23.54
N THR A 314 -9.40 -12.52 -23.76
CA THR A 314 -9.92 -12.12 -25.07
C THR A 314 -10.78 -10.86 -24.91
N LEU A 315 -10.36 -9.76 -25.50
CA LEU A 315 -11.22 -8.56 -25.58
C LEU A 315 -12.33 -8.76 -26.60
N ASP A 316 -13.57 -8.97 -26.16
CA ASP A 316 -14.68 -9.21 -27.05
C ASP A 316 -16.04 -8.67 -26.54
N VAL A 317 -17.12 -9.06 -27.20
CA VAL A 317 -18.48 -8.60 -26.88
C VAL A 317 -18.97 -9.08 -25.50
N LEU A 318 -18.39 -10.14 -24.92
CA LEU A 318 -18.78 -10.65 -23.61
C LEU A 318 -18.38 -9.66 -22.51
N ASP A 319 -17.24 -9.01 -22.66
CA ASP A 319 -16.78 -7.95 -21.75
C ASP A 319 -17.72 -6.74 -21.79
N ILE A 320 -18.14 -6.32 -22.99
CA ILE A 320 -19.12 -5.24 -23.14
C ILE A 320 -20.43 -5.61 -22.43
N VAL A 321 -20.88 -6.85 -22.54
CA VAL A 321 -22.11 -7.31 -21.87
C VAL A 321 -21.96 -7.28 -20.35
N MET A 322 -20.80 -7.68 -19.80
CA MET A 322 -20.53 -7.57 -18.38
C MET A 322 -20.51 -6.12 -17.92
N GLN A 323 -19.80 -5.25 -18.63
CA GLN A 323 -19.72 -3.82 -18.30
C GLN A 323 -21.09 -3.14 -18.32
N ILE A 324 -21.95 -3.46 -19.31
CA ILE A 324 -23.32 -2.97 -19.34
C ILE A 324 -24.09 -3.38 -18.08
N ASN A 325 -23.94 -4.63 -17.62
CA ASN A 325 -24.63 -5.11 -16.42
C ASN A 325 -24.18 -4.35 -15.15
N PHE A 326 -22.91 -3.94 -15.07
CA PHE A 326 -22.41 -3.08 -13.99
C PHE A 326 -23.03 -1.67 -14.05
N VAL A 327 -22.99 -1.03 -15.23
CA VAL A 327 -23.52 0.33 -15.43
C VAL A 327 -25.02 0.43 -15.12
N ILE A 328 -25.83 -0.59 -15.49
CA ILE A 328 -27.27 -0.60 -15.20
C ILE A 328 -27.63 -1.18 -13.82
N GLY A 329 -26.61 -1.60 -13.02
CA GLY A 329 -26.81 -2.09 -11.66
C GLY A 329 -27.41 -3.49 -11.54
N ASN A 330 -27.31 -4.32 -12.58
CA ASN A 330 -27.78 -5.71 -12.55
C ASN A 330 -26.87 -6.63 -11.75
N THR A 331 -25.56 -6.33 -11.72
CA THR A 331 -24.51 -7.05 -10.98
C THR A 331 -23.59 -6.04 -10.31
N THR A 332 -23.01 -6.44 -9.18
CA THR A 332 -22.02 -5.63 -8.48
C THR A 332 -20.64 -6.16 -8.86
N PRO A 333 -19.77 -5.34 -9.46
CA PRO A 333 -18.43 -5.78 -9.84
C PRO A 333 -17.55 -6.02 -8.61
N THR A 334 -16.61 -6.95 -8.73
CA THR A 334 -15.48 -7.12 -7.81
C THR A 334 -14.48 -5.95 -8.00
N ASN A 335 -13.51 -5.82 -7.10
CA ASN A 335 -12.47 -4.78 -7.25
C ASN A 335 -11.67 -4.92 -8.54
N LEU A 336 -11.38 -6.14 -8.99
CA LEU A 336 -10.71 -6.39 -10.27
C LEU A 336 -11.57 -5.97 -11.45
N GLU A 337 -12.83 -6.42 -11.49
CA GLU A 337 -13.75 -6.04 -12.55
C GLU A 337 -13.98 -4.52 -12.60
N LEU A 338 -13.97 -3.82 -11.44
CA LEU A 338 -13.99 -2.36 -11.38
C LEU A 338 -12.78 -1.77 -12.10
N SER A 339 -11.57 -2.20 -11.75
CA SER A 339 -10.32 -1.72 -12.36
C SER A 339 -10.23 -2.02 -13.85
N LEU A 340 -10.71 -3.19 -14.29
CA LEU A 340 -10.73 -3.57 -15.72
C LEU A 340 -11.82 -2.85 -16.51
N SER A 341 -12.86 -2.35 -15.85
CA SER A 341 -14.01 -1.67 -16.48
C SER A 341 -13.85 -0.17 -16.61
N ASP A 342 -12.99 0.46 -15.79
CA ASP A 342 -12.68 1.90 -15.87
C ASP A 342 -11.64 2.15 -16.95
N ILE A 343 -12.10 2.15 -18.22
CA ILE A 343 -11.23 2.22 -19.41
C ILE A 343 -10.63 3.62 -19.57
N ASN A 344 -11.34 4.65 -19.14
CA ASN A 344 -10.94 6.04 -19.27
C ASN A 344 -10.21 6.58 -18.02
N SER A 345 -10.09 5.75 -16.97
CA SER A 345 -9.41 6.06 -15.71
C SER A 345 -9.98 7.29 -14.96
N ASP A 346 -11.30 7.52 -15.05
CA ASP A 346 -11.97 8.62 -14.35
C ASP A 346 -12.54 8.22 -12.97
N ASN A 347 -12.30 7.00 -12.52
CA ASN A 347 -12.80 6.37 -11.30
C ASN A 347 -14.33 6.20 -11.26
N THR A 348 -14.97 6.18 -12.42
CA THR A 348 -16.43 6.01 -12.51
C THR A 348 -16.76 5.04 -13.64
N ILE A 349 -17.39 3.90 -13.35
CA ILE A 349 -17.85 3.02 -14.43
C ILE A 349 -19.19 3.52 -14.98
N ASP A 350 -19.16 4.03 -16.21
CA ASP A 350 -20.34 4.57 -16.87
C ASP A 350 -20.37 4.26 -18.40
N ILE A 351 -21.25 4.96 -19.12
CA ILE A 351 -21.41 4.73 -20.55
C ILE A 351 -20.16 5.14 -21.37
N LEU A 352 -19.30 6.00 -20.84
CA LEU A 352 -18.08 6.44 -21.55
C LEU A 352 -17.06 5.30 -21.59
N ASP A 353 -17.00 4.46 -20.55
CA ASP A 353 -16.17 3.27 -20.53
C ASP A 353 -16.66 2.22 -21.51
N ILE A 354 -17.99 2.03 -21.59
CA ILE A 354 -18.57 1.13 -22.60
C ILE A 354 -18.18 1.57 -24.02
N VAL A 355 -18.25 2.87 -24.30
CA VAL A 355 -17.83 3.42 -25.60
C VAL A 355 -16.33 3.24 -25.82
N SER A 356 -15.52 3.44 -24.79
CA SER A 356 -14.07 3.24 -24.83
C SER A 356 -13.72 1.78 -25.09
N LEU A 357 -14.38 0.84 -24.40
CA LEU A 357 -14.22 -0.59 -24.62
C LEU A 357 -14.58 -1.03 -26.03
N VAL A 358 -15.72 -0.54 -26.55
CA VAL A 358 -16.12 -0.80 -27.94
C VAL A 358 -15.05 -0.32 -28.94
N ASN A 359 -14.48 0.87 -28.71
CA ASN A 359 -13.42 1.38 -29.56
C ASN A 359 -12.14 0.53 -29.44
N LEU A 360 -11.80 0.07 -28.24
CA LEU A 360 -10.63 -0.79 -28.00
C LEU A 360 -10.78 -2.14 -28.74
N ILE A 361 -11.98 -2.72 -28.77
CA ILE A 361 -12.26 -4.00 -29.46
C ILE A 361 -12.28 -3.83 -30.99
N LEU A 362 -12.72 -2.70 -31.48
CA LEU A 362 -12.84 -2.45 -32.93
C LEU A 362 -11.54 -1.94 -33.58
N GLY A 363 -10.55 -1.48 -32.79
CA GLY A 363 -9.25 -0.97 -33.27
C GLY A 363 -9.39 0.47 -33.69
#